data_5ad7233f301734eca6ad8ec78ba67ccf
#
_entry.id   5ad7233f301734eca6ad8ec78ba67ccf
#
_cell.length_a   1.000
_cell.length_b   1.000
_cell.length_c   1.000
_cell.angle_alpha   90.00
_cell.angle_beta   90.00
_cell.angle_gamma   90.00
#
_symmetry.space_group_name_H-M   'P 1'
#
loop_
_entity.id
_entity.type
_entity.pdbx_description
1 polymer ?
#
loop_
_entity_poly.entity_id
_entity_poly.type
_entity_poly.pdbx_seq_one_letter_code
_entity_poly.pdbx_strand_id
1 'polypeptide(L)'
;KGFEAVWQADSRLVRDAIVPMSAFAAVTDTIKIGSGVVDCWTRNPARLAATFSTLDDLAPGRVILGIGAWWDPLASKVGITRAKPLRAMREIITSVRALLHNETVTFDGEFVHLDGVELDYVYQERRPKDVPIYLGATGLQMMELAGEIADGVVLNYLVSPDYNKTAIEALAKGADKAGRRWEDIDRPQLVVCSVHEDRKTALDMARLMVTQYLGQQPHIMKASGVPQSLLDKVGEVLTWPATHEQVVAASKLVPDEIVQMLTASGTAEDARAKVREYMRDGATCPILYPLGDVKAMIDAFSGWTA
;
A
#
# COMPACT_ATOMS: atom_id res chain seq x y z
N LYS A 1 13.98 18.13 -2.91
CA LYS A 1 14.42 17.12 -3.87
C LYS A 1 13.33 16.73 -4.89
N GLY A 2 12.13 17.34 -4.82
CA GLY A 2 11.06 17.17 -5.80
C GLY A 2 10.15 15.97 -5.60
N PHE A 3 10.20 15.28 -4.47
CA PHE A 3 9.24 14.23 -4.14
C PHE A 3 7.87 14.82 -3.80
N GLU A 4 6.82 14.22 -4.34
CA GLU A 4 5.44 14.67 -4.17
C GLU A 4 4.82 14.24 -2.84
N ALA A 5 5.14 13.02 -2.39
CA ALA A 5 4.53 12.42 -1.21
C ALA A 5 5.53 11.59 -0.39
N VAL A 6 5.25 11.48 0.90
CA VAL A 6 5.87 10.52 1.82
C VAL A 6 4.81 9.57 2.36
N TRP A 7 5.15 8.28 2.41
CA TRP A 7 4.21 7.23 2.81
C TRP A 7 4.76 6.42 3.98
N GLN A 8 3.89 6.10 4.93
CA GLN A 8 4.23 5.27 6.08
C GLN A 8 3.19 4.16 6.26
N ALA A 9 3.63 2.95 6.55
CA ALA A 9 2.75 1.80 6.74
C ALA A 9 2.78 1.27 8.18
N ASP A 10 1.67 0.66 8.60
CA ASP A 10 1.68 -0.28 9.73
C ASP A 10 2.45 -1.53 9.29
N SER A 11 3.69 -1.68 9.72
CA SER A 11 4.58 -2.73 9.24
C SER A 11 4.83 -3.79 10.31
N ARG A 12 4.18 -4.95 10.17
CA ARG A 12 4.47 -6.17 10.95
C ARG A 12 4.59 -5.97 12.46
N LEU A 13 3.83 -5.02 13.05
CA LEU A 13 3.97 -4.59 14.46
C LEU A 13 5.35 -4.03 14.82
N VAL A 14 6.15 -3.65 13.82
CA VAL A 14 7.44 -2.98 14.00
C VAL A 14 7.26 -1.47 14.11
N ARG A 15 6.34 -0.91 13.32
CA ARG A 15 6.07 0.53 13.29
C ARG A 15 4.58 0.78 13.18
N ASP A 16 4.12 1.77 13.93
CA ASP A 16 2.83 2.43 13.75
C ASP A 16 2.97 3.50 12.65
N ALA A 17 1.97 3.63 11.79
CA ALA A 17 2.01 4.61 10.71
C ALA A 17 1.77 6.04 11.19
N ILE A 18 0.90 6.23 12.17
CA ILE A 18 0.42 7.55 12.59
C ILE A 18 1.52 8.38 13.25
N VAL A 19 2.38 7.74 14.06
CA VAL A 19 3.45 8.43 14.78
C VAL A 19 4.44 9.12 13.83
N PRO A 20 5.01 8.44 12.81
CA PRO A 20 5.87 9.14 11.83
C PRO A 20 5.10 10.12 10.94
N MET A 21 3.83 9.82 10.57
CA MET A 21 3.01 10.76 9.79
C MET A 21 2.82 12.08 10.52
N SER A 22 2.60 12.06 11.84
CA SER A 22 2.50 13.27 12.67
C SER A 22 3.81 14.07 12.65
N ALA A 23 4.96 13.38 12.72
CA ALA A 23 6.27 14.03 12.61
C ALA A 23 6.47 14.66 11.23
N PHE A 24 6.10 13.98 10.13
CA PHE A 24 6.17 14.54 8.79
C PHE A 24 5.26 15.77 8.65
N ALA A 25 4.05 15.73 9.20
CA ALA A 25 3.14 16.86 9.19
C ALA A 25 3.73 18.10 9.88
N ALA A 26 4.45 17.90 11.00
CA ALA A 26 5.02 18.98 11.80
C ALA A 26 6.29 19.61 11.18
N VAL A 27 7.02 18.88 10.32
CA VAL A 27 8.34 19.34 9.79
C VAL A 27 8.34 19.62 8.29
N THR A 28 7.19 19.54 7.62
CA THR A 28 7.04 19.77 6.18
C THR A 28 5.83 20.65 5.88
N ASP A 29 5.90 21.41 4.78
CA ASP A 29 4.86 22.39 4.43
C ASP A 29 4.06 22.03 3.17
N THR A 30 4.62 21.23 2.25
CA THR A 30 4.02 21.02 0.92
C THR A 30 3.85 19.56 0.52
N ILE A 31 4.68 18.64 1.03
CA ILE A 31 4.66 17.24 0.67
C ILE A 31 3.38 16.57 1.18
N LYS A 32 2.76 15.75 0.36
CA LYS A 32 1.61 14.91 0.78
C LYS A 32 2.08 13.83 1.75
N ILE A 33 1.21 13.42 2.65
CA ILE A 33 1.52 12.47 3.72
C ILE A 33 0.46 11.37 3.70
N GLY A 34 0.86 10.17 3.27
CA GLY A 34 -0.05 9.04 3.12
C GLY A 34 0.25 7.87 4.05
N SER A 35 -0.78 7.17 4.50
CA SER A 35 -0.60 5.83 5.05
C SER A 35 -0.62 4.79 3.92
N GLY A 36 0.38 3.93 3.87
CA GLY A 36 0.49 2.94 2.82
C GLY A 36 0.71 1.51 3.31
N VAL A 37 -0.18 0.91 4.10
CA VAL A 37 -1.50 1.33 4.61
C VAL A 37 -1.59 1.15 6.13
N VAL A 38 -2.62 1.71 6.77
CA VAL A 38 -3.03 1.29 8.12
C VAL A 38 -3.99 0.10 8.01
N ASP A 39 -4.02 -0.79 9.02
CA ASP A 39 -4.97 -1.88 9.02
C ASP A 39 -6.38 -1.45 9.47
N CYS A 40 -7.40 -2.12 8.95
CA CYS A 40 -8.79 -1.81 9.25
C CYS A 40 -9.34 -2.47 10.54
N TRP A 41 -8.58 -3.38 11.18
CA TRP A 41 -9.11 -4.21 12.26
C TRP A 41 -8.78 -3.69 13.65
N THR A 42 -7.61 -3.06 13.81
CA THR A 42 -7.12 -2.65 15.12
C THR A 42 -7.63 -1.25 15.54
N ARG A 43 -8.23 -0.50 14.60
CA ARG A 43 -8.73 0.86 14.86
C ARG A 43 -10.22 0.94 14.60
N ASN A 44 -10.98 1.40 15.62
CA ASN A 44 -12.40 1.70 15.45
C ASN A 44 -12.59 2.82 14.40
N PRO A 45 -13.61 2.77 13.52
CA PRO A 45 -13.84 3.78 12.48
C PRO A 45 -13.95 5.22 12.99
N ALA A 46 -14.63 5.44 14.13
CA ALA A 46 -14.75 6.78 14.72
C ALA A 46 -13.39 7.29 15.21
N ARG A 47 -12.57 6.41 15.82
CA ARG A 47 -11.21 6.78 16.23
C ARG A 47 -10.31 7.02 15.04
N LEU A 48 -10.46 6.25 13.97
CA LEU A 48 -9.71 6.44 12.73
C LEU A 48 -10.04 7.78 12.07
N ALA A 49 -11.33 8.13 11.98
CA ALA A 49 -11.78 9.42 11.47
C ALA A 49 -11.22 10.59 12.32
N ALA A 50 -11.28 10.50 13.65
CA ALA A 50 -10.72 11.50 14.54
C ALA A 50 -9.19 11.66 14.37
N THR A 51 -8.47 10.54 14.20
CA THR A 51 -7.02 10.56 13.97
C THR A 51 -6.68 11.30 12.66
N PHE A 52 -7.35 10.98 11.57
CA PHE A 52 -7.06 11.61 10.27
C PHE A 52 -7.58 13.04 10.17
N SER A 53 -8.66 13.38 10.87
CA SER A 53 -9.09 14.76 11.07
C SER A 53 -8.01 15.58 11.78
N THR A 54 -7.41 15.04 12.86
CA THR A 54 -6.32 15.70 13.60
C THR A 54 -5.05 15.84 12.74
N LEU A 55 -4.71 14.83 11.95
CA LEU A 55 -3.59 14.93 11.01
C LEU A 55 -3.82 16.01 9.95
N ASP A 56 -5.06 16.15 9.46
CA ASP A 56 -5.42 17.20 8.50
C ASP A 56 -5.36 18.60 9.15
N ASP A 57 -5.66 18.73 10.44
CA ASP A 57 -5.44 19.99 11.15
C ASP A 57 -3.96 20.39 11.23
N LEU A 58 -3.05 19.40 11.34
CA LEU A 58 -1.60 19.63 11.33
C LEU A 58 -1.06 19.88 9.91
N ALA A 59 -1.66 19.28 8.90
CA ALA A 59 -1.21 19.31 7.51
C ALA A 59 -2.38 19.46 6.52
N PRO A 60 -3.07 20.63 6.52
CA PRO A 60 -4.32 20.81 5.77
C PRO A 60 -4.20 20.48 4.29
N GLY A 61 -5.06 19.57 3.80
CA GLY A 61 -5.14 19.16 2.40
C GLY A 61 -3.95 18.32 1.91
N ARG A 62 -3.07 17.87 2.82
CA ARG A 62 -1.88 17.06 2.46
C ARG A 62 -1.98 15.60 2.93
N VAL A 63 -3.01 15.25 3.70
CA VAL A 63 -3.13 13.93 4.34
C VAL A 63 -3.94 12.98 3.46
N ILE A 64 -3.48 11.73 3.35
CA ILE A 64 -4.16 10.65 2.63
C ILE A 64 -4.33 9.45 3.58
N LEU A 65 -5.57 8.99 3.75
CA LEU A 65 -5.85 7.75 4.48
C LEU A 65 -5.77 6.55 3.54
N GLY A 66 -4.65 5.84 3.54
CA GLY A 66 -4.57 4.51 2.94
C GLY A 66 -4.88 3.43 3.97
N ILE A 67 -5.89 2.60 3.70
CA ILE A 67 -6.39 1.56 4.60
C ILE A 67 -6.38 0.18 3.92
N GLY A 68 -6.07 -0.87 4.66
CA GLY A 68 -5.97 -2.22 4.12
C GLY A 68 -6.48 -3.32 5.06
N ALA A 69 -6.77 -4.49 4.48
CA ALA A 69 -7.38 -5.60 5.21
C ALA A 69 -6.39 -6.49 5.99
N TRP A 70 -5.14 -6.06 6.11
CA TRP A 70 -4.08 -6.80 6.80
C TRP A 70 -3.88 -8.23 6.25
N TRP A 71 -3.17 -9.11 6.97
CA TRP A 71 -2.83 -10.46 6.50
C TRP A 71 -2.65 -11.47 7.65
N ASP A 72 -2.81 -12.75 7.36
CA ASP A 72 -2.52 -13.85 8.28
C ASP A 72 -1.12 -14.45 8.01
N PRO A 73 -0.44 -15.00 9.05
CA PRO A 73 -0.98 -15.28 10.39
C PRO A 73 -0.84 -14.15 11.40
N LEU A 74 -0.42 -12.93 11.00
CA LEU A 74 -0.15 -11.87 11.98
C LEU A 74 -1.42 -11.38 12.67
N ALA A 75 -2.50 -11.19 11.94
CA ALA A 75 -3.79 -10.78 12.50
C ALA A 75 -4.29 -11.79 13.55
N SER A 76 -4.27 -13.08 13.23
CA SER A 76 -4.70 -14.13 14.16
C SER A 76 -3.81 -14.23 15.42
N LYS A 77 -2.50 -13.96 15.31
CA LYS A 77 -1.57 -13.93 16.45
C LYS A 77 -1.86 -12.83 17.46
N VAL A 78 -2.56 -11.77 17.06
CA VAL A 78 -3.00 -10.68 17.95
C VAL A 78 -4.50 -10.74 18.26
N GLY A 79 -5.14 -11.89 18.01
CA GLY A 79 -6.54 -12.11 18.35
C GLY A 79 -7.55 -11.55 17.34
N ILE A 80 -7.12 -11.14 16.16
CA ILE A 80 -7.98 -10.60 15.11
C ILE A 80 -8.44 -11.71 14.17
N THR A 81 -9.75 -11.87 14.01
CA THR A 81 -10.36 -12.73 12.99
C THR A 81 -10.71 -11.90 11.76
N ARG A 82 -10.03 -12.12 10.65
CA ARG A 82 -10.25 -11.43 9.39
C ARG A 82 -11.42 -12.03 8.60
N ALA A 83 -12.64 -11.92 9.14
CA ALA A 83 -13.84 -12.41 8.47
C ALA A 83 -14.34 -11.42 7.40
N LYS A 84 -14.76 -11.90 6.23
CA LYS A 84 -15.40 -11.12 5.16
C LYS A 84 -14.73 -9.76 4.90
N PRO A 85 -13.43 -9.71 4.57
CA PRO A 85 -12.65 -8.46 4.53
C PRO A 85 -13.20 -7.41 3.55
N LEU A 86 -13.87 -7.82 2.46
CA LEU A 86 -14.52 -6.89 1.53
C LEU A 86 -15.67 -6.14 2.20
N ARG A 87 -16.50 -6.85 2.97
CA ARG A 87 -17.62 -6.24 3.68
C ARG A 87 -17.14 -5.32 4.80
N ALA A 88 -16.20 -5.80 5.62
CA ALA A 88 -15.61 -5.00 6.68
C ALA A 88 -15.00 -3.69 6.13
N MET A 89 -14.25 -3.78 5.04
CA MET A 89 -13.64 -2.62 4.40
C MET A 89 -14.70 -1.62 3.90
N ARG A 90 -15.78 -2.10 3.27
CA ARG A 90 -16.88 -1.25 2.82
C ARG A 90 -17.53 -0.51 3.99
N GLU A 91 -17.88 -1.23 5.07
CA GLU A 91 -18.54 -0.66 6.24
C GLU A 91 -17.65 0.42 6.90
N ILE A 92 -16.35 0.13 7.06
CA ILE A 92 -15.38 1.03 7.68
C ILE A 92 -15.17 2.28 6.83
N ILE A 93 -14.90 2.15 5.53
CA ILE A 93 -14.66 3.30 4.65
C ILE A 93 -15.89 4.20 4.58
N THR A 94 -17.10 3.61 4.46
CA THR A 94 -18.35 4.37 4.45
C THR A 94 -18.52 5.19 5.73
N SER A 95 -18.32 4.56 6.89
CA SER A 95 -18.46 5.23 8.19
C SER A 95 -17.39 6.29 8.43
N VAL A 96 -16.13 6.01 8.08
CA VAL A 96 -15.02 6.97 8.21
C VAL A 96 -15.26 8.20 7.32
N ARG A 97 -15.68 8.00 6.08
CA ARG A 97 -15.96 9.09 5.15
C ARG A 97 -17.08 10.00 5.67
N ALA A 98 -18.20 9.43 6.11
CA ALA A 98 -19.31 10.18 6.67
C ALA A 98 -18.89 11.02 7.89
N LEU A 99 -18.12 10.42 8.82
CA LEU A 99 -17.58 11.13 9.98
C LEU A 99 -16.63 12.28 9.59
N LEU A 100 -15.74 12.07 8.63
CA LEU A 100 -14.84 13.12 8.12
C LEU A 100 -15.63 14.27 7.46
N HIS A 101 -16.77 13.97 6.83
CA HIS A 101 -17.68 14.98 6.28
C HIS A 101 -18.58 15.64 7.34
N ASN A 102 -18.34 15.40 8.63
CA ASN A 102 -19.11 15.94 9.77
C ASN A 102 -20.57 15.49 9.82
N GLU A 103 -20.87 14.33 9.31
CA GLU A 103 -22.18 13.72 9.47
C GLU A 103 -22.31 13.10 10.86
N THR A 104 -23.53 13.12 11.41
CA THR A 104 -23.88 12.28 12.57
C THR A 104 -24.20 10.89 12.05
N VAL A 105 -23.40 9.89 12.44
CA VAL A 105 -23.43 8.55 11.87
C VAL A 105 -24.10 7.57 12.84
N THR A 106 -25.21 6.98 12.39
CA THR A 106 -25.78 5.74 12.94
C THR A 106 -25.59 4.65 11.88
N PHE A 107 -24.84 3.61 12.21
CA PHE A 107 -24.53 2.51 11.31
C PHE A 107 -24.58 1.19 12.08
N ASP A 108 -25.45 0.27 11.65
CA ASP A 108 -25.61 -1.06 12.26
C ASP A 108 -25.26 -2.12 11.20
N GLY A 109 -23.96 -2.33 11.01
CA GLY A 109 -23.40 -3.31 10.08
C GLY A 109 -23.05 -4.63 10.75
N GLU A 110 -22.30 -5.46 10.04
CA GLU A 110 -21.76 -6.70 10.59
C GLU A 110 -20.48 -6.46 11.42
N PHE A 111 -19.70 -5.46 11.04
CA PHE A 111 -18.39 -5.14 11.63
C PHE A 111 -18.35 -3.76 12.29
N VAL A 112 -19.21 -2.86 11.86
CA VAL A 112 -19.25 -1.47 12.35
C VAL A 112 -20.60 -1.22 13.01
N HIS A 113 -20.56 -0.84 14.29
CA HIS A 113 -21.75 -0.44 15.07
C HIS A 113 -21.48 0.95 15.63
N LEU A 114 -22.19 1.96 15.13
CA LEU A 114 -22.14 3.35 15.56
C LEU A 114 -23.57 3.83 15.84
N ASP A 115 -23.78 4.56 16.92
CA ASP A 115 -25.09 5.09 17.29
C ASP A 115 -24.97 6.59 17.58
N GLY A 116 -25.41 7.40 16.63
CA GLY A 116 -25.42 8.85 16.73
C GLY A 116 -24.02 9.47 16.92
N VAL A 117 -22.98 8.86 16.35
CA VAL A 117 -21.60 9.31 16.51
C VAL A 117 -21.30 10.46 15.56
N GLU A 118 -20.65 11.49 16.06
CA GLU A 118 -20.08 12.60 15.28
C GLU A 118 -18.69 12.97 15.79
N LEU A 119 -17.90 13.66 14.95
CA LEU A 119 -16.65 14.27 15.41
C LEU A 119 -16.99 15.55 16.18
N ASP A 120 -16.56 15.64 17.44
CA ASP A 120 -16.79 16.79 18.32
C ASP A 120 -15.70 17.84 18.14
N TYR A 121 -16.10 19.06 17.79
CA TYR A 121 -15.23 20.21 17.55
C TYR A 121 -15.48 21.30 18.59
N VAL A 122 -15.31 20.99 19.86
CA VAL A 122 -15.62 21.88 21.00
C VAL A 122 -15.01 23.29 20.88
N TYR A 123 -13.85 23.41 20.26
CA TYR A 123 -13.08 24.67 20.20
C TYR A 123 -12.72 25.11 18.78
N GLN A 124 -13.23 24.44 17.75
CA GLN A 124 -12.89 24.71 16.35
C GLN A 124 -14.15 24.86 15.51
N GLU A 125 -14.02 25.54 14.39
CA GLU A 125 -15.07 25.58 13.38
C GLU A 125 -15.33 24.17 12.82
N ARG A 126 -16.58 23.73 12.86
CA ARG A 126 -17.00 22.46 12.30
C ARG A 126 -17.02 22.55 10.78
N ARG A 127 -16.09 21.88 10.13
CA ARG A 127 -15.99 21.84 8.66
C ARG A 127 -15.67 20.42 8.19
N PRO A 128 -16.22 20.00 7.02
CA PRO A 128 -15.82 18.75 6.40
C PRO A 128 -14.30 18.69 6.17
N LYS A 129 -13.73 17.50 6.31
CA LYS A 129 -12.33 17.20 6.02
C LYS A 129 -12.24 16.41 4.72
N ASP A 130 -11.64 17.02 3.70
CA ASP A 130 -11.41 16.38 2.40
C ASP A 130 -10.15 15.50 2.45
N VAL A 131 -10.16 14.48 3.33
CA VAL A 131 -9.10 13.49 3.41
C VAL A 131 -9.44 12.36 2.43
N PRO A 132 -8.70 12.20 1.34
CA PRO A 132 -8.96 11.11 0.40
C PRO A 132 -8.65 9.76 1.04
N ILE A 133 -9.53 8.79 0.77
CA ILE A 133 -9.43 7.43 1.33
C ILE A 133 -8.99 6.49 0.22
N TYR A 134 -7.78 5.93 0.37
CA TYR A 134 -7.19 4.97 -0.56
C TYR A 134 -7.27 3.57 0.02
N LEU A 135 -7.57 2.59 -0.81
CA LEU A 135 -7.69 1.21 -0.42
C LEU A 135 -6.45 0.41 -0.86
N GLY A 136 -5.75 -0.20 0.08
CA GLY A 136 -4.66 -1.13 -0.23
C GLY A 136 -5.22 -2.45 -0.73
N ALA A 137 -4.98 -2.79 -1.99
CA ALA A 137 -5.56 -3.96 -2.62
C ALA A 137 -4.50 -4.86 -3.25
N THR A 138 -4.56 -6.14 -2.91
CA THR A 138 -3.73 -7.20 -3.51
C THR A 138 -4.58 -8.10 -4.42
N GLY A 139 -5.79 -8.47 -4.00
CA GLY A 139 -6.68 -9.34 -4.76
C GLY A 139 -7.66 -8.57 -5.66
N LEU A 140 -8.06 -9.17 -6.78
CA LEU A 140 -8.91 -8.52 -7.78
C LEU A 140 -10.28 -8.10 -7.25
N GLN A 141 -10.87 -8.84 -6.30
CA GLN A 141 -12.13 -8.45 -5.66
C GLN A 141 -11.98 -7.18 -4.81
N MET A 142 -10.82 -7.00 -4.16
CA MET A 142 -10.54 -5.79 -3.39
C MET A 142 -10.23 -4.60 -4.33
N MET A 143 -9.62 -4.86 -5.50
CA MET A 143 -9.47 -3.86 -6.57
C MET A 143 -10.83 -3.39 -7.10
N GLU A 144 -11.75 -4.32 -7.35
CA GLU A 144 -13.11 -3.99 -7.77
C GLU A 144 -13.83 -3.15 -6.71
N LEU A 145 -13.71 -3.52 -5.42
CA LEU A 145 -14.24 -2.72 -4.32
C LEU A 145 -13.62 -1.32 -4.26
N ALA A 146 -12.30 -1.19 -4.48
CA ALA A 146 -11.64 0.12 -4.52
C ALA A 146 -12.24 1.00 -5.62
N GLY A 147 -12.50 0.43 -6.81
CA GLY A 147 -13.18 1.13 -7.90
C GLY A 147 -14.56 1.66 -7.51
N GLU A 148 -15.29 0.90 -6.71
CA GLU A 148 -16.64 1.29 -6.27
C GLU A 148 -16.64 2.44 -5.27
N ILE A 149 -15.71 2.45 -4.28
CA ILE A 149 -15.88 3.29 -3.07
C ILE A 149 -14.67 4.15 -2.67
N ALA A 150 -13.47 3.90 -3.21
CA ALA A 150 -12.26 4.59 -2.78
C ALA A 150 -11.90 5.77 -3.70
N ASP A 151 -11.15 6.75 -3.19
CA ASP A 151 -10.62 7.88 -3.97
C ASP A 151 -9.32 7.50 -4.67
N GLY A 152 -8.66 6.46 -4.18
CA GLY A 152 -7.48 5.87 -4.78
C GLY A 152 -7.30 4.42 -4.36
N VAL A 153 -6.37 3.73 -5.02
CA VAL A 153 -5.94 2.37 -4.68
C VAL A 153 -4.43 2.32 -4.57
N VAL A 154 -3.93 1.88 -3.41
CA VAL A 154 -2.51 1.58 -3.25
C VAL A 154 -2.24 0.22 -3.88
N LEU A 155 -1.63 0.23 -5.05
CA LEU A 155 -1.29 -0.97 -5.81
C LEU A 155 -0.20 -1.77 -5.09
N ASN A 156 -0.28 -3.09 -5.24
CA ASN A 156 0.59 -4.01 -4.51
C ASN A 156 2.07 -3.87 -4.91
N TYR A 157 2.97 -4.19 -3.99
CA TYR A 157 4.40 -4.27 -4.22
C TYR A 157 4.84 -5.68 -4.63
N LEU A 158 6.03 -5.79 -5.18
CA LEU A 158 6.60 -7.07 -5.65
C LEU A 158 5.71 -7.79 -6.68
N VAL A 159 5.02 -7.04 -7.51
CA VAL A 159 4.30 -7.53 -8.68
C VAL A 159 4.97 -7.01 -9.95
N SER A 160 4.81 -7.70 -11.06
CA SER A 160 5.29 -7.19 -12.35
C SER A 160 4.43 -6.02 -12.85
N PRO A 161 4.97 -5.13 -13.71
CA PRO A 161 4.14 -4.11 -14.37
C PRO A 161 2.94 -4.70 -15.11
N ASP A 162 3.08 -5.87 -15.74
CA ASP A 162 1.97 -6.54 -16.44
C ASP A 162 0.81 -6.95 -15.52
N TYR A 163 1.08 -7.26 -14.24
CA TYR A 163 0.04 -7.53 -13.25
C TYR A 163 -0.91 -6.34 -13.06
N ASN A 164 -0.40 -5.11 -13.21
CA ASN A 164 -1.20 -3.91 -13.07
C ASN A 164 -2.34 -3.83 -14.08
N LYS A 165 -2.16 -4.35 -15.30
CA LYS A 165 -3.20 -4.36 -16.33
C LYS A 165 -4.45 -5.09 -15.84
N THR A 166 -4.29 -6.29 -15.31
CA THR A 166 -5.40 -7.07 -14.74
C THR A 166 -5.98 -6.41 -13.48
N ALA A 167 -5.14 -5.80 -12.65
CA ALA A 167 -5.58 -5.06 -11.46
C ALA A 167 -6.44 -3.84 -11.84
N ILE A 168 -6.02 -3.09 -12.87
CA ILE A 168 -6.76 -1.91 -13.37
C ILE A 168 -8.06 -2.32 -14.06
N GLU A 169 -8.11 -3.44 -14.79
CA GLU A 169 -9.37 -3.96 -15.34
C GLU A 169 -10.39 -4.25 -14.22
N ALA A 170 -9.95 -4.83 -13.10
CA ALA A 170 -10.81 -5.07 -11.95
C ALA A 170 -11.25 -3.76 -11.28
N LEU A 171 -10.34 -2.78 -11.17
CA LEU A 171 -10.65 -1.44 -10.66
C LEU A 171 -11.70 -0.75 -11.54
N ALA A 172 -11.52 -0.76 -12.86
CA ALA A 172 -12.44 -0.17 -13.83
C ALA A 172 -13.83 -0.79 -13.74
N LYS A 173 -13.91 -2.12 -13.62
CA LYS A 173 -15.18 -2.82 -13.41
C LYS A 173 -15.91 -2.35 -12.15
N GLY A 174 -15.19 -2.09 -11.06
CA GLY A 174 -15.76 -1.52 -9.84
C GLY A 174 -16.23 -0.08 -10.02
N ALA A 175 -15.44 0.74 -10.70
CA ALA A 175 -15.78 2.13 -11.02
C ALA A 175 -17.05 2.20 -11.88
N ASP A 176 -17.15 1.38 -12.93
CA ASP A 176 -18.33 1.29 -13.80
C ASP A 176 -19.60 0.95 -13.02
N LYS A 177 -19.54 0.02 -12.07
CA LYS A 177 -20.69 -0.33 -11.20
C LYS A 177 -21.17 0.86 -10.36
N ALA A 178 -20.25 1.74 -9.98
CA ALA A 178 -20.55 2.94 -9.20
C ALA A 178 -20.82 4.17 -10.06
N GLY A 179 -20.83 4.06 -11.39
CA GLY A 179 -20.99 5.18 -12.33
C GLY A 179 -19.84 6.17 -12.29
N ARG A 180 -18.63 5.71 -11.97
CA ARG A 180 -17.41 6.52 -11.84
C ARG A 180 -16.47 6.25 -13.01
N ARG A 181 -15.60 7.18 -13.30
CA ARG A 181 -14.48 6.97 -14.22
C ARG A 181 -13.29 6.42 -13.45
N TRP A 182 -12.73 5.31 -13.90
CA TRP A 182 -11.57 4.69 -13.23
C TRP A 182 -10.30 5.55 -13.35
N GLU A 183 -10.21 6.40 -14.39
CA GLU A 183 -9.08 7.31 -14.59
C GLU A 183 -8.98 8.37 -13.49
N ASP A 184 -10.10 8.71 -12.86
CA ASP A 184 -10.18 9.67 -11.76
C ASP A 184 -9.77 9.06 -10.41
N ILE A 185 -9.57 7.75 -10.35
CA ILE A 185 -9.11 7.04 -9.15
C ILE A 185 -7.58 7.02 -9.15
N ASP A 186 -6.97 7.61 -8.13
CA ASP A 186 -5.51 7.61 -7.99
C ASP A 186 -4.95 6.20 -7.74
N ARG A 187 -3.75 5.91 -8.28
CA ARG A 187 -3.17 4.56 -8.26
C ARG A 187 -1.69 4.60 -7.86
N PRO A 188 -1.38 5.12 -6.65
CA PRO A 188 -0.01 5.02 -6.17
C PRO A 188 0.41 3.56 -6.02
N GLN A 189 1.65 3.26 -6.38
CA GLN A 189 2.20 1.90 -6.31
C GLN A 189 3.43 1.82 -5.46
N LEU A 190 3.44 0.90 -4.50
CA LEU A 190 4.63 0.57 -3.73
C LEU A 190 5.62 -0.19 -4.62
N VAL A 191 6.77 0.41 -4.88
CA VAL A 191 7.84 -0.15 -5.72
C VAL A 191 9.06 -0.42 -4.87
N VAL A 192 9.40 -1.69 -4.67
CA VAL A 192 10.65 -2.07 -4.00
C VAL A 192 11.83 -1.60 -4.84
N CYS A 193 12.70 -0.81 -4.24
CA CYS A 193 13.78 -0.12 -4.92
C CYS A 193 15.12 -0.31 -4.19
N SER A 194 16.11 -0.83 -4.90
CA SER A 194 17.49 -0.94 -4.42
C SER A 194 18.44 -0.35 -5.47
N VAL A 195 19.18 0.68 -5.10
CA VAL A 195 20.09 1.38 -6.02
C VAL A 195 21.53 1.24 -5.53
N HIS A 196 22.39 0.78 -6.42
CA HIS A 196 23.82 0.68 -6.19
C HIS A 196 24.59 0.84 -7.51
N GLU A 197 25.84 1.32 -7.48
CA GLU A 197 26.68 1.43 -8.68
C GLU A 197 26.95 0.06 -9.31
N ASP A 198 27.21 -0.96 -8.47
CA ASP A 198 27.24 -2.36 -8.89
C ASP A 198 25.83 -2.93 -8.91
N ARG A 199 25.35 -3.22 -10.12
CA ARG A 199 24.02 -3.80 -10.37
C ARG A 199 23.76 -5.08 -9.59
N LYS A 200 24.77 -5.97 -9.51
CA LYS A 200 24.65 -7.26 -8.81
C LYS A 200 24.37 -7.07 -7.32
N THR A 201 25.06 -6.15 -6.70
CA THR A 201 24.86 -5.78 -5.29
C THR A 201 23.42 -5.29 -5.04
N ALA A 202 22.89 -4.42 -5.90
CA ALA A 202 21.52 -3.95 -5.79
C ALA A 202 20.48 -5.08 -5.90
N LEU A 203 20.69 -5.99 -6.84
CA LEU A 203 19.79 -7.14 -7.02
C LEU A 203 19.83 -8.09 -5.84
N ASP A 204 21.01 -8.37 -5.29
CA ASP A 204 21.17 -9.27 -4.15
C ASP A 204 20.52 -8.70 -2.87
N MET A 205 20.54 -7.38 -2.68
CA MET A 205 19.79 -6.72 -1.59
C MET A 205 18.29 -6.93 -1.71
N ALA A 206 17.73 -6.87 -2.91
CA ALA A 206 16.29 -7.06 -3.14
C ALA A 206 15.88 -8.54 -3.14
N ARG A 207 16.77 -9.45 -3.50
CA ARG A 207 16.50 -10.87 -3.68
C ARG A 207 15.88 -11.55 -2.47
N LEU A 208 16.36 -11.26 -1.27
CA LEU A 208 15.81 -11.86 -0.03
C LEU A 208 14.34 -11.50 0.15
N MET A 209 13.97 -10.24 -0.10
CA MET A 209 12.58 -9.79 0.01
C MET A 209 11.69 -10.40 -1.08
N VAL A 210 12.18 -10.47 -2.32
CA VAL A 210 11.51 -11.18 -3.42
C VAL A 210 11.28 -12.64 -3.05
N THR A 211 12.32 -13.33 -2.56
CA THR A 211 12.25 -14.75 -2.18
C THR A 211 11.21 -14.98 -1.07
N GLN A 212 11.20 -14.13 -0.06
CA GLN A 212 10.21 -14.22 1.02
C GLN A 212 8.79 -14.08 0.46
N TYR A 213 8.58 -13.18 -0.49
CA TYR A 213 7.27 -12.94 -1.07
C TYR A 213 6.80 -14.06 -2.01
N LEU A 214 7.74 -14.75 -2.68
CA LEU A 214 7.44 -15.98 -3.44
C LEU A 214 6.79 -17.05 -2.56
N GLY A 215 7.24 -17.22 -1.32
CA GLY A 215 6.62 -18.13 -0.35
C GLY A 215 5.35 -17.59 0.29
N GLN A 216 5.27 -16.27 0.52
CA GLN A 216 4.13 -15.64 1.18
C GLN A 216 2.90 -15.54 0.27
N GLN A 217 3.08 -15.22 -1.02
CA GLN A 217 2.02 -14.90 -1.98
C GLN A 217 2.22 -15.61 -3.33
N PRO A 218 2.39 -16.95 -3.37
CA PRO A 218 2.74 -17.67 -4.58
C PRO A 218 1.72 -17.47 -5.72
N HIS A 219 0.45 -17.29 -5.38
CA HIS A 219 -0.60 -17.05 -6.37
C HIS A 219 -0.48 -15.67 -7.05
N ILE A 220 -0.07 -14.63 -6.30
CA ILE A 220 0.20 -13.29 -6.85
C ILE A 220 1.47 -13.32 -7.71
N MET A 221 2.48 -14.06 -7.26
CA MET A 221 3.72 -14.21 -8.01
C MET A 221 3.48 -14.92 -9.34
N LYS A 222 2.66 -15.97 -9.34
CA LYS A 222 2.22 -16.64 -10.56
C LYS A 222 1.48 -15.68 -11.49
N ALA A 223 0.55 -14.91 -10.96
CA ALA A 223 -0.20 -13.90 -11.73
C ALA A 223 0.71 -12.78 -12.26
N SER A 224 1.85 -12.53 -11.62
CA SER A 224 2.91 -11.60 -12.06
C SER A 224 3.88 -12.21 -13.09
N GLY A 225 3.64 -13.46 -13.55
CA GLY A 225 4.47 -14.11 -14.56
C GLY A 225 5.65 -14.92 -14.02
N VAL A 226 5.76 -15.12 -12.71
CA VAL A 226 6.79 -16.01 -12.14
C VAL A 226 6.50 -17.46 -12.57
N PRO A 227 7.48 -18.18 -13.14
CA PRO A 227 7.29 -19.57 -13.58
C PRO A 227 6.87 -20.49 -12.43
N GLN A 228 5.87 -21.35 -12.67
CA GLN A 228 5.41 -22.32 -11.66
C GLN A 228 6.55 -23.22 -11.18
N SER A 229 7.44 -23.64 -12.06
CA SER A 229 8.60 -24.46 -11.69
C SER A 229 9.56 -23.79 -10.70
N LEU A 230 9.66 -22.46 -10.71
CA LEU A 230 10.42 -21.72 -9.70
C LEU A 230 9.66 -21.65 -8.38
N LEU A 231 8.35 -21.40 -8.42
CA LEU A 231 7.51 -21.39 -7.22
C LEU A 231 7.54 -22.73 -6.49
N ASP A 232 7.48 -23.83 -7.25
CA ASP A 232 7.56 -25.21 -6.70
C ASP A 232 8.92 -25.43 -6.02
N LYS A 233 10.05 -25.12 -6.70
CA LYS A 233 11.39 -25.26 -6.13
C LYS A 233 11.60 -24.41 -4.87
N VAL A 234 11.11 -23.17 -4.88
CA VAL A 234 11.18 -22.29 -3.70
C VAL A 234 10.33 -22.86 -2.57
N GLY A 235 9.13 -23.38 -2.88
CA GLY A 235 8.22 -24.01 -1.92
C GLY A 235 8.76 -25.28 -1.24
N GLU A 236 9.67 -26.01 -1.90
CA GLU A 236 10.37 -27.16 -1.30
C GLU A 236 11.34 -26.75 -0.20
N VAL A 237 11.89 -25.54 -0.25
CA VAL A 237 12.88 -25.01 0.69
C VAL A 237 12.25 -24.06 1.71
N LEU A 238 11.30 -23.26 1.29
CA LEU A 238 10.70 -22.17 2.05
C LEU A 238 9.23 -22.47 2.33
N THR A 239 8.91 -22.76 3.59
CA THR A 239 7.53 -22.88 4.07
C THR A 239 7.06 -21.55 4.68
N TRP A 240 5.79 -21.19 4.54
CA TRP A 240 5.29 -19.95 5.12
C TRP A 240 4.48 -20.22 6.41
N PRO A 241 4.77 -19.53 7.54
CA PRO A 241 5.81 -18.50 7.74
C PRO A 241 7.24 -19.10 7.75
N ALA A 242 8.17 -18.39 7.09
CA ALA A 242 9.54 -18.83 6.88
C ALA A 242 10.51 -18.33 7.95
N THR A 243 11.57 -19.12 8.23
CA THR A 243 12.71 -18.63 8.98
C THR A 243 13.66 -17.85 8.07
N HIS A 244 14.55 -17.06 8.68
CA HIS A 244 15.58 -16.32 7.91
C HIS A 244 16.49 -17.25 7.12
N GLU A 245 16.89 -18.39 7.72
CA GLU A 245 17.74 -19.40 7.09
C GLU A 245 17.08 -20.03 5.86
N GLN A 246 15.78 -20.30 5.93
CA GLN A 246 15.01 -20.80 4.79
C GLN A 246 14.97 -19.76 3.66
N VAL A 247 14.75 -18.48 3.98
CA VAL A 247 14.76 -17.39 2.97
C VAL A 247 16.13 -17.28 2.31
N VAL A 248 17.22 -17.30 3.08
CA VAL A 248 18.59 -17.26 2.57
C VAL A 248 18.91 -18.48 1.70
N ALA A 249 18.47 -19.69 2.12
CA ALA A 249 18.67 -20.89 1.32
C ALA A 249 17.90 -20.83 -0.01
N ALA A 250 16.61 -20.48 0.03
CA ALA A 250 15.76 -20.39 -1.14
C ALA A 250 16.17 -19.25 -2.09
N SER A 251 16.75 -18.16 -1.58
CA SER A 251 17.18 -17.02 -2.41
C SER A 251 18.23 -17.41 -3.48
N LYS A 252 18.99 -18.46 -3.23
CA LYS A 252 19.97 -19.01 -4.21
C LYS A 252 19.29 -19.60 -5.45
N LEU A 253 18.01 -19.91 -5.38
CA LEU A 253 17.20 -20.43 -6.48
C LEU A 253 16.59 -19.31 -7.34
N VAL A 254 16.52 -18.08 -6.82
CA VAL A 254 15.86 -16.95 -7.48
C VAL A 254 16.82 -16.23 -8.40
N PRO A 255 16.63 -16.28 -9.72
CA PRO A 255 17.53 -15.64 -10.68
C PRO A 255 17.34 -14.12 -10.72
N ASP A 256 18.34 -13.41 -11.28
CA ASP A 256 18.37 -11.96 -11.40
C ASP A 256 17.15 -11.41 -12.16
N GLU A 257 16.71 -12.11 -13.20
CA GLU A 257 15.59 -11.72 -14.05
C GLU A 257 14.27 -11.63 -13.25
N ILE A 258 14.07 -12.51 -12.28
CA ILE A 258 12.88 -12.47 -11.41
C ILE A 258 12.95 -11.28 -10.45
N VAL A 259 14.13 -10.98 -9.91
CA VAL A 259 14.32 -9.79 -9.07
C VAL A 259 14.04 -8.52 -9.86
N GLN A 260 14.59 -8.40 -11.08
CA GLN A 260 14.36 -7.27 -11.98
C GLN A 260 12.91 -7.16 -12.46
N MET A 261 12.24 -8.28 -12.67
CA MET A 261 10.83 -8.29 -13.07
C MET A 261 9.94 -7.65 -11.99
N LEU A 262 10.24 -7.90 -10.71
CA LEU A 262 9.37 -7.56 -9.57
C LEU A 262 9.82 -6.31 -8.80
N THR A 263 10.99 -5.74 -9.10
CA THR A 263 11.57 -4.62 -8.34
C THR A 263 12.26 -3.61 -9.24
N ALA A 264 12.38 -2.37 -8.77
CA ALA A 264 13.20 -1.33 -9.37
C ALA A 264 14.63 -1.39 -8.77
N SER A 265 15.34 -2.50 -9.02
CA SER A 265 16.68 -2.73 -8.47
C SER A 265 17.74 -2.79 -9.54
N GLY A 266 18.90 -2.18 -9.25
CA GLY A 266 20.05 -2.10 -10.17
C GLY A 266 20.79 -0.78 -10.03
N THR A 267 21.35 -0.29 -11.14
CA THR A 267 21.88 1.07 -11.21
C THR A 267 20.75 2.10 -11.13
N ALA A 268 21.08 3.37 -10.96
CA ALA A 268 20.08 4.45 -10.97
C ALA A 268 19.26 4.46 -12.28
N GLU A 269 19.89 4.12 -13.42
CA GLU A 269 19.21 4.05 -14.71
C GLU A 269 18.26 2.86 -14.77
N ASP A 270 18.68 1.67 -14.32
CA ASP A 270 17.81 0.48 -14.22
C ASP A 270 16.58 0.75 -13.38
N ALA A 271 16.76 1.37 -12.20
CA ALA A 271 15.67 1.69 -11.29
C ALA A 271 14.68 2.68 -11.92
N ARG A 272 15.17 3.74 -12.56
CA ARG A 272 14.33 4.73 -13.27
C ARG A 272 13.58 4.09 -14.45
N ALA A 273 14.23 3.22 -15.21
CA ALA A 273 13.60 2.52 -16.31
C ALA A 273 12.44 1.64 -15.82
N LYS A 274 12.64 0.89 -14.74
CA LYS A 274 11.60 0.05 -14.14
C LYS A 274 10.43 0.89 -13.58
N VAL A 275 10.71 2.01 -12.95
CA VAL A 275 9.65 2.91 -12.46
C VAL A 275 8.82 3.45 -13.62
N ARG A 276 9.44 3.82 -14.77
CA ARG A 276 8.68 4.20 -15.98
C ARG A 276 7.79 3.07 -16.50
N GLU A 277 8.23 1.81 -16.42
CA GLU A 277 7.38 0.66 -16.78
C GLU A 277 6.12 0.60 -15.91
N TYR A 278 6.25 0.72 -14.59
CA TYR A 278 5.09 0.76 -13.69
C TYR A 278 4.14 1.93 -14.00
N MET A 279 4.69 3.12 -14.28
CA MET A 279 3.87 4.29 -14.63
C MET A 279 3.15 4.10 -15.96
N ARG A 280 3.83 3.59 -16.98
CA ARG A 280 3.21 3.27 -18.27
C ARG A 280 2.08 2.25 -18.14
N ASP A 281 2.23 1.28 -17.22
CA ASP A 281 1.26 0.23 -16.98
C ASP A 281 0.26 0.58 -15.86
N GLY A 282 0.11 1.89 -15.55
CA GLY A 282 -1.02 2.47 -14.85
C GLY A 282 -0.79 3.01 -13.44
N ALA A 283 0.41 2.91 -12.90
CA ALA A 283 0.72 3.58 -11.63
C ALA A 283 0.79 5.10 -11.84
N THR A 284 0.09 5.87 -10.99
CA THR A 284 0.09 7.34 -11.06
C THR A 284 1.21 7.97 -10.21
N CYS A 285 1.56 7.35 -9.10
CA CYS A 285 2.60 7.82 -8.18
C CYS A 285 3.41 6.61 -7.67
N PRO A 286 4.64 6.39 -8.15
CA PRO A 286 5.53 5.37 -7.62
C PRO A 286 5.97 5.71 -6.19
N ILE A 287 5.66 4.84 -5.24
CA ILE A 287 6.10 4.92 -3.85
C ILE A 287 7.38 4.08 -3.71
N LEU A 288 8.52 4.72 -3.67
CA LEU A 288 9.81 4.02 -3.61
C LEU A 288 10.03 3.43 -2.22
N TYR A 289 10.05 2.11 -2.12
CA TYR A 289 10.36 1.38 -0.89
C TYR A 289 11.85 1.01 -0.89
N PRO A 290 12.70 1.75 -0.11
CA PRO A 290 14.14 1.59 -0.22
C PRO A 290 14.63 0.30 0.44
N LEU A 291 15.51 -0.41 -0.26
CA LEU A 291 16.35 -1.46 0.29
C LEU A 291 17.83 -1.07 0.13
N GLY A 292 18.62 -1.27 1.16
CA GLY A 292 20.04 -0.87 1.17
C GLY A 292 20.24 0.62 1.42
N ASP A 293 20.96 1.32 0.56
CA ASP A 293 21.29 2.74 0.74
C ASP A 293 20.12 3.65 0.35
N VAL A 294 19.41 4.16 1.35
CA VAL A 294 18.29 5.10 1.18
C VAL A 294 18.76 6.40 0.50
N LYS A 295 19.99 6.87 0.80
CA LYS A 295 20.51 8.09 0.19
C LYS A 295 20.78 7.91 -1.30
N ALA A 296 21.34 6.77 -1.71
CA ALA A 296 21.55 6.45 -3.12
C ALA A 296 20.23 6.42 -3.89
N MET A 297 19.18 5.84 -3.32
CA MET A 297 17.83 5.85 -3.92
C MET A 297 17.28 7.27 -4.03
N ILE A 298 17.34 8.08 -2.96
CA ILE A 298 16.89 9.47 -2.98
C ILE A 298 17.65 10.30 -4.03
N ASP A 299 18.96 10.14 -4.13
CA ASP A 299 19.79 10.88 -5.09
C ASP A 299 19.50 10.43 -6.54
N ALA A 300 19.23 9.12 -6.75
CA ALA A 300 18.83 8.59 -8.06
C ALA A 300 17.54 9.22 -8.60
N PHE A 301 16.60 9.58 -7.73
CA PHE A 301 15.30 10.13 -8.13
C PHE A 301 15.13 11.62 -7.83
N SER A 302 16.16 12.29 -7.27
CA SER A 302 16.12 13.73 -6.99
C SER A 302 16.00 14.53 -8.28
N GLY A 303 14.94 15.36 -8.41
CA GLY A 303 14.67 16.15 -9.61
C GLY A 303 14.37 15.33 -10.87
N TRP A 304 14.17 14.02 -10.74
CA TRP A 304 13.80 13.16 -11.86
C TRP A 304 12.31 13.35 -12.22
N THR A 305 12.03 13.44 -13.50
CA THR A 305 10.69 13.43 -14.09
C THR A 305 10.56 12.21 -15.00
N ALA A 306 9.42 11.53 -14.94
CA ALA A 306 9.17 10.31 -15.72
C ALA A 306 8.96 10.60 -17.22
#